data_7f0febab4a557d01f5883a54b9ac180a
#
_entry.id   7f0febab4a557d01f5883a54b9ac180a
#
_cell.length_a   1.000
_cell.length_b   1.000
_cell.length_c   1.000
_cell.angle_alpha   90.00
_cell.angle_beta   90.00
_cell.angle_gamma   90.00
#
_symmetry.space_group_name_H-M   'P 1'
#
loop_
_entity.id
_entity.type
_entity.pdbx_description
1 polymer ?
#
loop_
_entity_poly.entity_id
_entity_poly.type
_entity_poly.pdbx_seq_one_letter_code
_entity_poly.pdbx_strand_id
1 'polypeptide(L)'
;MFYRRKSYLVKNEFVDSLNDLFNEYNFVNRLRHGARLTGRWMVPVDADTTEIFAIWEYDNFESFLEIEANIREDEAHAQQVQSWYEAYGGKDYVFKQYIIDVRDEQIKPTFYAQVH
;
A
#
# COMPACT_ATOMS: atom_id res chain seq x y z
N MET A 1 18.50 -3.74 6.14
CA MET A 1 17.24 -3.13 5.63
C MET A 1 16.05 -3.93 6.10
N PHE A 2 14.92 -3.26 6.26
CA PHE A 2 13.66 -3.86 6.66
C PHE A 2 12.66 -3.68 5.52
N TYR A 3 12.00 -4.77 5.09
CA TYR A 3 11.09 -4.73 3.95
C TYR A 3 9.69 -5.18 4.35
N ARG A 4 8.68 -4.52 3.76
CA ARG A 4 7.26 -4.90 3.89
C ARG A 4 6.68 -5.10 2.50
N ARG A 5 5.88 -6.14 2.36
CA ARG A 5 5.06 -6.35 1.17
C ARG A 5 3.61 -6.14 1.56
N LYS A 6 2.96 -5.19 0.92
CA LYS A 6 1.53 -4.95 1.10
C LYS A 6 0.80 -5.28 -0.18
N SER A 7 -0.17 -6.18 -0.10
CA SER A 7 -0.94 -6.61 -1.26
C SER A 7 -2.43 -6.50 -1.04
N TYR A 8 -3.13 -6.25 -2.15
CA TYR A 8 -4.57 -6.17 -2.22
C TYR A 8 -5.05 -7.12 -3.30
N LEU A 9 -6.02 -7.96 -2.97
CA LEU A 9 -6.78 -8.70 -3.97
C LEU A 9 -8.06 -7.93 -4.24
N VAL A 10 -8.23 -7.45 -5.46
CA VAL A 10 -9.32 -6.53 -5.81
C VAL A 10 -10.07 -6.99 -7.04
N LYS A 11 -11.33 -6.60 -7.14
CA LYS A 11 -12.10 -6.79 -8.37
C LYS A 11 -11.54 -5.91 -9.47
N ASN A 12 -11.50 -6.42 -10.70
CA ASN A 12 -10.90 -5.71 -11.84
C ASN A 12 -11.50 -4.33 -12.06
N GLU A 13 -12.80 -4.16 -11.82
CA GLU A 13 -13.49 -2.89 -11.99
C GLU A 13 -12.99 -1.80 -11.04
N PHE A 14 -12.27 -2.18 -9.97
CA PHE A 14 -11.77 -1.23 -8.97
C PHE A 14 -10.27 -0.99 -9.08
N VAL A 15 -9.56 -1.66 -9.97
CA VAL A 15 -8.09 -1.57 -10.11
C VAL A 15 -7.64 -0.13 -10.37
N ASP A 16 -8.24 0.53 -11.33
CA ASP A 16 -7.83 1.90 -11.69
C ASP A 16 -8.05 2.87 -10.54
N SER A 17 -9.18 2.76 -9.85
CA SER A 17 -9.50 3.60 -8.71
C SER A 17 -8.51 3.39 -7.56
N LEU A 18 -8.15 2.14 -7.26
CA LEU A 18 -7.19 1.85 -6.20
C LEU A 18 -5.78 2.32 -6.57
N ASN A 19 -5.40 2.22 -7.84
CA ASN A 19 -4.14 2.75 -8.33
C ASN A 19 -4.10 4.28 -8.22
N ASP A 20 -5.20 4.96 -8.47
CA ASP A 20 -5.29 6.42 -8.31
C ASP A 20 -5.11 6.82 -6.85
N LEU A 21 -5.76 6.13 -5.92
CA LEU A 21 -5.58 6.38 -4.49
C LEU A 21 -4.11 6.27 -4.09
N PHE A 22 -3.44 5.22 -4.55
CA PHE A 22 -2.04 5.01 -4.25
C PHE A 22 -1.18 6.15 -4.80
N ASN A 23 -1.30 6.44 -6.07
CA ASN A 23 -0.41 7.39 -6.73
C ASN A 23 -0.66 8.83 -6.30
N GLU A 24 -1.90 9.20 -6.05
CA GLU A 24 -2.25 10.59 -5.69
C GLU A 24 -2.04 10.89 -4.20
N TYR A 25 -2.23 9.91 -3.32
CA TYR A 25 -2.22 10.16 -1.88
C TYR A 25 -1.26 9.28 -1.09
N ASN A 26 -1.40 7.97 -1.15
CA ASN A 26 -0.66 7.07 -0.27
C ASN A 26 0.84 7.05 -0.55
N PHE A 27 1.22 7.00 -1.80
CA PHE A 27 2.62 7.01 -2.22
C PHE A 27 3.31 8.31 -1.80
N VAL A 28 2.71 9.44 -2.14
CA VAL A 28 3.25 10.77 -1.82
C VAL A 28 3.41 10.92 -0.30
N ASN A 29 2.41 10.50 0.46
CA ASN A 29 2.44 10.60 1.92
C ASN A 29 3.52 9.73 2.55
N ARG A 30 3.68 8.49 2.10
CA ARG A 30 4.71 7.59 2.63
C ARG A 30 6.11 8.09 2.31
N LEU A 31 6.35 8.62 1.12
CA LEU A 31 7.63 9.24 0.78
C LEU A 31 7.94 10.41 1.69
N ARG A 32 6.95 11.26 1.95
CA ARG A 32 7.12 12.42 2.84
C ARG A 32 7.52 12.01 4.25
N HIS A 33 7.03 10.86 4.73
CA HIS A 33 7.36 10.34 6.05
C HIS A 33 8.63 9.48 6.08
N GLY A 34 9.29 9.29 4.94
CA GLY A 34 10.60 8.66 4.90
C GLY A 34 10.64 7.21 4.42
N ALA A 35 9.52 6.64 4.02
CA ALA A 35 9.50 5.32 3.42
C ALA A 35 10.06 5.37 1.99
N ARG A 36 10.67 4.28 1.54
CA ARG A 36 11.15 4.14 0.16
C ARG A 36 10.37 3.04 -0.52
N LEU A 37 9.94 3.29 -1.75
CA LEU A 37 9.22 2.30 -2.55
C LEU A 37 10.21 1.57 -3.46
N THR A 38 10.27 0.25 -3.31
CA THR A 38 11.03 -0.60 -4.25
C THR A 38 10.28 -0.72 -5.57
N GLY A 39 8.97 -0.91 -5.50
CA GLY A 39 8.12 -0.94 -6.67
C GLY A 39 6.69 -1.34 -6.31
N ARG A 40 5.81 -1.22 -7.30
CA ARG A 40 4.41 -1.62 -7.17
C ARG A 40 3.96 -2.24 -8.48
N TRP A 41 3.37 -3.42 -8.38
CA TRP A 41 3.00 -4.24 -9.53
C TRP A 41 1.60 -4.80 -9.37
N MET A 42 1.03 -5.29 -10.45
CA MET A 42 -0.22 -6.03 -10.42
C MET A 42 -0.12 -7.29 -11.24
N VAL A 43 -0.86 -8.32 -10.80
CA VAL A 43 -0.90 -9.63 -11.46
C VAL A 43 -2.37 -10.06 -11.56
N PRO A 44 -2.87 -10.38 -12.76
CA PRO A 44 -4.18 -11.00 -12.89
C PRO A 44 -4.21 -12.34 -12.14
N VAL A 45 -5.26 -12.55 -11.34
CA VAL A 45 -5.44 -13.79 -10.58
C VAL A 45 -6.42 -14.72 -11.30
N ASP A 46 -7.54 -14.15 -11.70
CA ASP A 46 -8.56 -14.85 -12.48
C ASP A 46 -9.31 -13.84 -13.37
N ALA A 47 -10.43 -14.27 -13.97
CA ALA A 47 -11.20 -13.41 -14.88
C ALA A 47 -11.76 -12.16 -14.21
N ASP A 48 -11.96 -12.18 -12.89
CA ASP A 48 -12.65 -11.12 -12.15
C ASP A 48 -11.77 -10.34 -11.20
N THR A 49 -10.58 -10.85 -10.85
CA THR A 49 -9.74 -10.29 -9.79
C THR A 49 -8.29 -10.11 -10.20
N THR A 50 -7.65 -9.14 -9.56
CA THR A 50 -6.24 -8.79 -9.76
C THR A 50 -5.59 -8.60 -8.38
N GLU A 51 -4.38 -9.09 -8.23
CA GLU A 51 -3.54 -8.76 -7.07
C GLU A 51 -2.69 -7.53 -7.40
N ILE A 52 -2.73 -6.54 -6.51
CA ILE A 52 -1.87 -5.36 -6.58
C ILE A 52 -0.99 -5.37 -5.35
N PHE A 53 0.33 -5.27 -5.52
CA PHE A 53 1.22 -5.30 -4.39
C PHE A 53 2.36 -4.30 -4.52
N ALA A 54 2.80 -3.78 -3.37
CA ALA A 54 3.93 -2.88 -3.26
C ALA A 54 4.95 -3.45 -2.29
N ILE A 55 6.23 -3.19 -2.57
CA ILE A 55 7.32 -3.53 -1.65
C ILE A 55 7.94 -2.22 -1.18
N TRP A 56 7.93 -2.06 0.15
CA TRP A 56 8.47 -0.89 0.83
C TRP A 56 9.76 -1.24 1.55
N GLU A 57 10.70 -0.32 1.54
CA GLU A 57 12.00 -0.46 2.18
C GLU A 57 12.17 0.58 3.27
N TYR A 58 12.68 0.13 4.42
CA TYR A 58 12.97 0.98 5.58
C TYR A 58 14.41 0.68 6.04
N ASP A 59 15.03 1.62 6.72
CA ASP A 59 16.41 1.43 7.22
C ASP A 59 16.50 0.27 8.20
N ASN A 60 15.51 0.15 9.09
CA ASN A 60 15.42 -0.90 10.09
C ASN A 60 13.99 -0.99 10.62
N PHE A 61 13.76 -1.91 11.55
CA PHE A 61 12.44 -2.13 12.14
C PHE A 61 11.95 -0.90 12.92
N GLU A 62 12.83 -0.25 13.65
CA GLU A 62 12.49 0.94 14.45
C GLU A 62 12.04 2.10 13.54
N SER A 63 12.72 2.30 12.43
CA SER A 63 12.32 3.30 11.43
C SER A 63 10.95 3.00 10.84
N PHE A 64 10.67 1.72 10.56
CA PHE A 64 9.36 1.29 10.10
C PHE A 64 8.27 1.65 11.11
N LEU A 65 8.47 1.33 12.39
CA LEU A 65 7.48 1.65 13.44
C LEU A 65 7.25 3.15 13.56
N GLU A 66 8.31 3.95 13.52
CA GLU A 66 8.21 5.41 13.61
C GLU A 66 7.47 6.00 12.43
N ILE A 67 7.80 5.58 11.22
CA ILE A 67 7.16 6.08 10.00
C ILE A 67 5.67 5.70 9.99
N GLU A 68 5.33 4.47 10.34
CA GLU A 68 3.92 4.04 10.40
C GLU A 68 3.15 4.84 11.46
N ALA A 69 3.76 5.13 12.62
CA ALA A 69 3.14 5.96 13.65
C ALA A 69 2.87 7.37 13.13
N ASN A 70 3.84 7.98 12.45
CA ASN A 70 3.70 9.32 11.89
C ASN A 70 2.62 9.39 10.81
N ILE A 71 2.48 8.35 10.01
CA ILE A 71 1.43 8.25 9.00
C ILE A 71 0.05 8.18 9.67
N ARG A 72 -0.10 7.37 10.72
CA ARG A 72 -1.38 7.26 11.44
C ARG A 72 -1.79 8.57 12.11
N GLU A 73 -0.83 9.39 12.51
CA GLU A 73 -1.06 10.68 13.17
C GLU A 73 -1.24 11.84 12.18
N ASP A 74 -1.06 11.60 10.89
CA ASP A 74 -1.22 12.61 9.85
C ASP A 74 -2.71 12.80 9.53
N GLU A 75 -3.34 13.74 10.23
CA GLU A 75 -4.77 13.99 10.10
C GLU A 75 -5.18 14.50 8.71
N ALA A 76 -4.35 15.33 8.09
CA ALA A 76 -4.63 15.84 6.75
C ALA A 76 -4.69 14.71 5.73
N HIS A 77 -3.76 13.78 5.81
CA HIS A 77 -3.76 12.58 4.97
C HIS A 77 -4.97 11.70 5.27
N ALA A 78 -5.28 11.46 6.54
CA ALA A 78 -6.43 10.65 6.95
C ALA A 78 -7.73 11.22 6.38
N GLN A 79 -7.90 12.54 6.39
CA GLN A 79 -9.09 13.20 5.83
C GLN A 79 -9.15 13.06 4.31
N GLN A 80 -8.02 13.17 3.61
CA GLN A 80 -7.97 12.98 2.16
C GLN A 80 -8.38 11.56 1.78
N VAL A 81 -7.86 10.57 2.48
CA VAL A 81 -8.19 9.15 2.23
C VAL A 81 -9.65 8.87 2.56
N GLN A 82 -10.16 9.40 3.66
CA GLN A 82 -11.56 9.26 4.02
C GLN A 82 -12.48 9.85 2.95
N SER A 83 -12.21 11.06 2.48
CA SER A 83 -12.98 11.70 1.43
C SER A 83 -12.96 10.90 0.13
N TRP A 84 -11.80 10.32 -0.19
CA TRP A 84 -11.69 9.45 -1.36
C TRP A 84 -12.58 8.21 -1.22
N TYR A 85 -12.57 7.52 -0.08
CA TYR A 85 -13.44 6.37 0.16
C TYR A 85 -14.93 6.75 0.09
N GLU A 86 -15.30 7.90 0.65
CA GLU A 86 -16.69 8.36 0.63
C GLU A 86 -17.21 8.59 -0.79
N ALA A 87 -16.37 9.01 -1.71
CA ALA A 87 -16.75 9.15 -3.12
C ALA A 87 -17.13 7.81 -3.77
N TYR A 88 -16.72 6.69 -3.18
CA TYR A 88 -17.03 5.33 -3.66
C TYR A 88 -18.02 4.60 -2.75
N GLY A 89 -18.70 5.28 -1.85
CA GLY A 89 -19.70 4.70 -0.97
C GLY A 89 -19.25 4.46 0.47
N GLY A 90 -18.03 4.87 0.82
CA GLY A 90 -17.45 4.69 2.15
C GLY A 90 -16.49 3.51 2.23
N LYS A 91 -15.60 3.55 3.21
CA LYS A 91 -14.55 2.54 3.37
C LYS A 91 -15.13 1.13 3.53
N ASP A 92 -16.14 0.97 4.38
CA ASP A 92 -16.75 -0.34 4.62
C ASP A 92 -17.37 -0.91 3.35
N TYR A 93 -18.03 -0.07 2.56
CA TYR A 93 -18.62 -0.46 1.29
C TYR A 93 -17.54 -0.92 0.31
N VAL A 94 -16.45 -0.15 0.16
CA VAL A 94 -15.34 -0.47 -0.74
C VAL A 94 -14.72 -1.82 -0.37
N PHE A 95 -14.44 -2.05 0.92
CA PHE A 95 -13.87 -3.30 1.40
C PHE A 95 -14.81 -4.48 1.29
N LYS A 96 -16.11 -4.24 1.32
CA LYS A 96 -17.11 -5.30 1.11
C LYS A 96 -17.31 -5.62 -0.36
N GLN A 97 -17.30 -4.61 -1.24
CA GLN A 97 -17.69 -4.77 -2.64
C GLN A 97 -16.51 -4.99 -3.59
N TYR A 98 -15.34 -4.41 -3.31
CA TYR A 98 -14.25 -4.35 -4.27
C TYR A 98 -12.94 -4.92 -3.79
N ILE A 99 -12.58 -4.75 -2.53
CA ILE A 99 -11.32 -5.25 -1.97
C ILE A 99 -11.62 -6.56 -1.23
N ILE A 100 -11.12 -7.66 -1.80
CA ILE A 100 -11.45 -9.01 -1.33
C ILE A 100 -10.55 -9.40 -0.15
N ASP A 101 -9.25 -9.04 -0.24
CA ASP A 101 -8.26 -9.40 0.77
C ASP A 101 -7.15 -8.36 0.81
N VAL A 102 -6.59 -8.14 1.99
CA VAL A 102 -5.42 -7.27 2.20
C VAL A 102 -4.42 -8.03 3.05
N ARG A 103 -3.17 -8.05 2.59
CA ARG A 103 -2.07 -8.67 3.32
C ARG A 103 -0.95 -7.66 3.49
N ASP A 104 -0.35 -7.65 4.67
CA ASP A 104 0.79 -6.79 4.98
C ASP A 104 1.75 -7.61 5.83
N GLU A 105 2.93 -7.90 5.28
CA GLU A 105 3.88 -8.82 5.89
C GLU A 105 5.31 -8.37 5.71
N GLN A 106 6.15 -8.75 6.66
CA GLN A 106 7.59 -8.60 6.49
C GLN A 106 8.08 -9.63 5.49
N ILE A 107 8.93 -9.18 4.56
CA ILE A 107 9.66 -10.07 3.66
C ILE A 107 11.15 -9.89 3.87
N LYS A 108 11.91 -10.93 3.59
CA LYS A 108 13.36 -10.93 3.74
C LYS A 108 14.01 -11.33 2.42
N PRO A 109 15.00 -10.59 1.93
CA PRO A 109 15.72 -11.00 0.73
C PRO A 109 16.49 -12.30 0.98
N THR A 110 16.56 -13.13 -0.04
CA THR A 110 17.22 -14.43 0.04
C THR A 110 18.50 -14.49 -0.78
N PHE A 111 18.90 -13.39 -1.36
CA PHE A 111 20.18 -13.28 -2.08
C PHE A 111 21.09 -12.32 -1.34
N TYR A 112 22.38 -12.48 -1.51
CA TYR A 112 23.35 -11.58 -0.90
C TYR A 112 23.54 -10.36 -1.78
N ALA A 113 23.48 -9.18 -1.17
CA ALA A 113 23.80 -7.95 -1.88
C ALA A 113 25.24 -7.99 -2.38
N GLN A 114 25.47 -7.40 -3.54
CA GLN A 114 26.83 -7.25 -4.05
C GLN A 114 27.60 -6.32 -3.13
N VAL A 115 28.71 -6.80 -2.64
CA VAL A 115 29.59 -6.04 -1.75
C VAL A 115 30.97 -6.00 -2.36
N HIS A 116 31.47 -4.85 -2.57
CA HIS A 116 32.77 -4.67 -3.21
C HIS A 116 33.59 -3.64 -2.50
#